data_096887386da2569ddae57c5408286147
#
_entry.id   096887386da2569ddae57c5408286147
#
_cell.length_a   1.000
_cell.length_b   1.000
_cell.length_c   1.000
_cell.angle_alpha   90.00
_cell.angle_beta   90.00
_cell.angle_gamma   90.00
#
_symmetry.space_group_name_H-M   'P 1'
#
loop_
_entity.id
_entity.type
_entity.pdbx_description
1 polymer ?
#
loop_
_entity_poly.entity_id
_entity_poly.type
_entity_poly.pdbx_seq_one_letter_code
_entity_poly.pdbx_strand_id
1 'polypeptide(L)'
;VINSIEFWTGDKVIGQVGTTKDVMGKDGRMYAIKTLKNGYEITDPDGEKSYFVFDKKHKSWSYSKDGDIRELFSFNEDGSIQACLPSGEKINVPADANGLYQVRMAMNDGLFYAFNK
;
A
#
# COMPACT_ATOMS: atom_id res chain seq x y z
N VAL A 1 -9.10 5.75 8.80
CA VAL A 1 -7.75 6.25 8.48
C VAL A 1 -6.73 5.14 8.63
N ILE A 2 -5.89 5.00 7.66
CA ILE A 2 -4.77 4.06 7.72
C ILE A 2 -3.63 4.72 8.46
N ASN A 3 -3.18 4.13 9.58
CA ASN A 3 -2.10 4.67 10.39
C ASN A 3 -0.72 4.33 9.83
N SER A 4 -0.58 3.15 9.25
CA SER A 4 0.68 2.73 8.65
C SER A 4 0.45 1.66 7.59
N ILE A 5 1.39 1.60 6.65
CA ILE A 5 1.45 0.56 5.63
C ILE A 5 2.66 -0.32 5.94
N GLU A 6 2.45 -1.63 5.96
CA GLU A 6 3.52 -2.61 6.05
C GLU A 6 3.67 -3.28 4.67
N PHE A 7 4.88 -3.35 4.20
CA PHE A 7 5.20 -4.16 3.04
C PHE A 7 5.68 -5.53 3.49
N TRP A 8 5.76 -6.48 2.58
CA TRP A 8 6.07 -7.86 2.91
C TRP A 8 7.25 -7.98 3.88
N THR A 9 7.19 -8.95 4.77
CA THR A 9 8.01 -9.21 5.95
C THR A 9 7.56 -8.47 7.22
N GLY A 10 6.49 -7.71 7.17
CA GLY A 10 5.95 -7.01 8.32
C GLY A 10 6.70 -5.74 8.70
N ASP A 11 7.61 -5.27 7.84
CA ASP A 11 8.31 -4.02 8.09
C ASP A 11 7.37 -2.83 7.92
N LYS A 12 7.21 -2.05 8.98
CA LYS A 12 6.48 -0.79 8.90
C LYS A 12 7.28 0.21 8.10
N VAL A 13 6.68 0.78 7.06
CA VAL A 13 7.26 1.92 6.37
C VAL A 13 6.84 3.18 7.11
N ILE A 14 7.56 3.47 8.19
CA ILE A 14 7.42 4.71 8.94
C ILE A 14 8.66 5.51 8.65
N GLY A 15 8.50 6.68 8.06
CA GLY A 15 9.62 7.50 7.75
C GLY A 15 9.22 8.92 7.41
N GLN A 16 10.21 9.78 7.39
CA GLN A 16 10.04 11.13 6.89
C GLN A 16 10.00 11.11 5.36
N VAL A 17 9.33 12.08 4.78
CA VAL A 17 9.31 12.28 3.33
C VAL A 17 10.74 12.32 2.78
N GLY A 18 11.00 11.57 1.74
CA GLY A 18 12.32 11.47 1.11
C GLY A 18 13.20 10.33 1.61
N THR A 19 12.87 9.71 2.75
CA THR A 19 13.65 8.57 3.24
C THR A 19 13.37 7.31 2.41
N THR A 20 14.40 6.48 2.24
CA THR A 20 14.29 5.21 1.53
C THR A 20 14.61 4.06 2.47
N LYS A 21 13.84 3.00 2.39
CA LYS A 21 14.04 1.79 3.16
C LYS A 21 14.04 0.57 2.24
N ASP A 22 14.98 -0.34 2.48
CA ASP A 22 15.01 -1.61 1.76
C ASP A 22 14.14 -2.64 2.47
N VAL A 23 13.31 -3.34 1.72
CA VAL A 23 12.39 -4.35 2.22
C VAL A 23 12.55 -5.62 1.39
N MET A 24 12.68 -6.76 2.06
CA MET A 24 12.74 -8.05 1.38
C MET A 24 11.34 -8.48 0.95
N GLY A 25 11.17 -8.78 -0.32
CA GLY A 25 9.92 -9.31 -0.84
C GLY A 25 9.76 -10.81 -0.56
N LYS A 26 8.58 -11.32 -0.89
CA LYS A 26 8.26 -12.74 -0.75
C LYS A 26 9.18 -13.64 -1.59
N ASP A 27 9.65 -13.11 -2.70
CA ASP A 27 10.60 -13.78 -3.61
C ASP A 27 12.04 -13.80 -3.09
N GLY A 28 12.30 -13.22 -1.91
CA GLY A 28 13.63 -13.12 -1.33
C GLY A 28 14.51 -12.01 -1.92
N ARG A 29 13.96 -11.20 -2.81
CA ARG A 29 14.67 -10.09 -3.45
C ARG A 29 14.37 -8.78 -2.73
N MET A 30 15.31 -7.82 -2.83
CA MET A 30 15.18 -6.54 -2.13
C MET A 30 14.46 -5.51 -3.00
N TYR A 31 13.53 -4.82 -2.35
CA TYR A 31 12.77 -3.70 -2.92
C TYR A 31 13.12 -2.44 -2.14
N ALA A 32 13.22 -1.31 -2.81
CA ALA A 32 13.45 -0.02 -2.15
C ALA A 32 12.13 0.74 -2.07
N ILE A 33 11.75 1.14 -0.86
CA ILE A 33 10.52 1.88 -0.60
C ILE A 33 10.89 3.29 -0.17
N LYS A 34 10.59 4.26 -1.01
CA LYS A 34 10.82 5.67 -0.69
C LYS A 34 9.52 6.32 -0.23
N THR A 35 9.56 6.99 0.92
CA THR A 35 8.40 7.72 1.45
C THR A 35 8.24 9.04 0.72
N LEU A 36 7.07 9.25 0.13
CA LEU A 36 6.67 10.49 -0.52
C LEU A 36 5.70 11.26 0.35
N LYS A 37 5.42 12.50 -0.01
CA LYS A 37 4.45 13.33 0.70
C LYS A 37 3.06 12.69 0.77
N ASN A 38 2.62 12.04 -0.29
CA ASN A 38 1.29 11.46 -0.39
C ASN A 38 1.31 9.93 -0.56
N GLY A 39 2.41 9.27 -0.23
CA GLY A 39 2.49 7.82 -0.41
C GLY A 39 3.90 7.28 -0.49
N TYR A 40 4.10 6.32 -1.38
CA TYR A 40 5.36 5.59 -1.49
C TYR A 40 5.73 5.35 -2.94
N GLU A 41 7.03 5.44 -3.22
CA GLU A 41 7.62 4.99 -4.48
C GLU A 41 8.32 3.67 -4.22
N ILE A 42 7.97 2.66 -4.98
CA ILE A 42 8.53 1.33 -4.84
C ILE A 42 9.42 1.06 -6.06
N THR A 43 10.68 0.77 -5.81
CA THR A 43 11.62 0.35 -6.87
C THR A 43 11.87 -1.14 -6.70
N ASP A 44 11.56 -1.91 -7.73
CA ASP A 44 11.78 -3.34 -7.71
C ASP A 44 13.26 -3.69 -7.97
N PRO A 45 13.66 -4.96 -7.80
CA PRO A 45 15.06 -5.35 -8.02
C PRO A 45 15.58 -5.11 -9.44
N ASP A 46 14.69 -4.98 -10.43
CA ASP A 46 15.05 -4.69 -11.81
C ASP A 46 15.10 -3.18 -12.12
N GLY A 47 14.84 -2.35 -11.11
CA GLY A 47 14.85 -0.90 -11.25
C GLY A 47 13.53 -0.29 -11.72
N GLU A 48 12.49 -1.09 -11.94
CA GLU A 48 11.18 -0.59 -12.31
C GLU A 48 10.48 0.05 -11.13
N LYS A 49 9.77 1.15 -11.38
CA LYS A 49 9.12 1.93 -10.35
C LYS A 49 7.61 1.78 -10.40
N SER A 50 7.02 1.72 -9.22
CA SER A 50 5.58 1.78 -9.01
C SER A 50 5.28 2.70 -7.84
N TYR A 51 4.04 3.12 -7.72
CA TYR A 51 3.64 4.14 -6.76
C TYR A 51 2.40 3.70 -5.99
N PHE A 52 2.42 3.97 -4.70
CA PHE A 52 1.30 3.75 -3.80
C PHE A 52 0.91 5.11 -3.24
N VAL A 53 -0.18 5.70 -3.74
CA VAL A 53 -0.48 7.12 -3.55
C VAL A 53 -1.85 7.33 -2.93
N PHE A 54 -1.91 8.26 -1.97
CA PHE A 54 -3.14 8.71 -1.35
C PHE A 54 -3.70 9.94 -2.09
N ASP A 55 -4.96 9.84 -2.52
CA ASP A 55 -5.71 10.93 -3.12
C ASP A 55 -6.65 11.54 -2.07
N LYS A 56 -6.34 12.76 -1.63
CA LYS A 56 -7.12 13.48 -0.63
C LYS A 56 -8.53 13.82 -1.12
N LYS A 57 -8.67 14.10 -2.41
CA LYS A 57 -9.95 14.50 -3.00
C LYS A 57 -10.96 13.36 -2.98
N HIS A 58 -10.52 12.16 -3.34
CA HIS A 58 -11.37 10.97 -3.40
C HIS A 58 -11.27 10.11 -2.16
N LYS A 59 -10.40 10.48 -1.19
CA LYS A 59 -10.14 9.72 0.03
C LYS A 59 -9.86 8.25 -0.28
N SER A 60 -8.89 8.02 -1.14
CA SER A 60 -8.54 6.67 -1.61
C SER A 60 -7.04 6.49 -1.73
N TRP A 61 -6.60 5.24 -1.59
CA TRP A 61 -5.24 4.82 -1.91
C TRP A 61 -5.26 4.11 -3.25
N SER A 62 -4.33 4.45 -4.12
CA SER A 62 -4.20 3.85 -5.45
C SER A 62 -2.79 3.35 -5.69
N TYR A 63 -2.71 2.27 -6.47
CA TYR A 63 -1.45 1.73 -6.99
C TYR A 63 -1.32 2.11 -8.45
N SER A 64 -0.14 2.59 -8.84
CA SER A 64 0.13 3.02 -10.21
C SER A 64 1.43 2.42 -10.70
N LYS A 65 1.40 1.84 -11.89
CA LYS A 65 2.57 1.33 -12.58
C LYS A 65 2.35 1.46 -14.10
N ASP A 66 3.36 2.01 -14.80
CA ASP A 66 3.37 2.15 -16.27
C ASP A 66 2.12 2.84 -16.83
N GLY A 67 1.60 3.83 -16.08
CA GLY A 67 0.42 4.58 -16.48
C GLY A 67 -0.91 3.95 -16.10
N ASP A 68 -0.92 2.70 -15.66
CA ASP A 68 -2.11 2.06 -15.12
C ASP A 68 -2.31 2.47 -13.66
N ILE A 69 -3.54 2.87 -13.33
CA ILE A 69 -3.91 3.27 -11.97
C ILE A 69 -5.02 2.34 -11.49
N ARG A 70 -4.84 1.78 -10.29
CA ARG A 70 -5.86 0.93 -9.67
C ARG A 70 -6.13 1.38 -8.24
N GLU A 71 -7.40 1.62 -7.92
CA GLU A 71 -7.81 1.92 -6.57
C GLU A 71 -7.66 0.69 -5.67
N LEU A 72 -7.03 0.87 -4.51
CA LEU A 72 -6.80 -0.20 -3.54
C LEU A 72 -7.75 -0.11 -2.35
N PHE A 73 -7.90 1.11 -1.82
CA PHE A 73 -8.74 1.39 -0.66
C PHE A 73 -9.56 2.64 -0.89
N SER A 74 -10.79 2.63 -0.43
CA SER A 74 -11.60 3.85 -0.32
C SER A 74 -12.11 4.01 1.11
N PHE A 75 -12.26 5.27 1.53
CA PHE A 75 -12.74 5.61 2.86
C PHE A 75 -14.17 6.12 2.74
N ASN A 76 -15.07 5.51 3.50
CA ASN A 76 -16.45 5.95 3.57
C ASN A 76 -16.62 7.07 4.61
N GLU A 77 -17.70 7.83 4.51
CA GLU A 77 -17.97 8.94 5.43
C GLU A 77 -18.13 8.49 6.87
N ASP A 78 -18.57 7.27 7.10
CA ASP A 78 -18.74 6.69 8.43
C ASP A 78 -17.41 6.21 9.05
N GLY A 79 -16.30 6.34 8.34
CA GLY A 79 -14.99 5.90 8.79
C GLY A 79 -14.64 4.46 8.45
N SER A 80 -15.55 3.72 7.82
CA SER A 80 -15.23 2.38 7.32
C SER A 80 -14.32 2.45 6.09
N ILE A 81 -13.60 1.36 5.84
CA ILE A 81 -12.68 1.25 4.72
C ILE A 81 -13.13 0.09 3.83
N GLN A 82 -13.11 0.32 2.53
CA GLN A 82 -13.36 -0.72 1.54
C GLN A 82 -12.08 -0.99 0.77
N ALA A 83 -11.57 -2.22 0.85
CA ALA A 83 -10.41 -2.67 0.10
C ALA A 83 -10.86 -3.38 -1.17
N CYS A 84 -10.19 -3.07 -2.28
CA CYS A 84 -10.50 -3.64 -3.60
C CYS A 84 -9.38 -4.59 -4.00
N LEU A 85 -9.69 -5.88 -4.15
CA LEU A 85 -8.72 -6.88 -4.59
C LEU A 85 -8.62 -6.93 -6.12
N PRO A 86 -7.50 -7.43 -6.67
CA PRO A 86 -7.35 -7.57 -8.12
C PRO A 86 -8.45 -8.41 -8.79
N SER A 87 -9.01 -9.37 -8.05
CA SER A 87 -10.12 -10.20 -8.52
C SER A 87 -11.45 -9.47 -8.63
N GLY A 88 -11.52 -8.22 -8.17
CA GLY A 88 -12.77 -7.46 -8.04
C GLY A 88 -13.50 -7.68 -6.72
N GLU A 89 -13.03 -8.61 -5.89
CA GLU A 89 -13.57 -8.83 -4.55
C GLU A 89 -13.28 -7.61 -3.67
N LYS A 90 -14.23 -7.28 -2.80
CA LYS A 90 -14.11 -6.16 -1.86
C LYS A 90 -14.15 -6.66 -0.43
N ILE A 91 -13.24 -6.12 0.40
CA ILE A 91 -13.20 -6.40 1.84
C ILE A 91 -13.64 -5.13 2.55
N ASN A 92 -14.63 -5.25 3.43
CA ASN A 92 -15.09 -4.12 4.23
C ASN A 92 -14.48 -4.18 5.64
N VAL A 93 -13.87 -3.07 6.07
CA VAL A 93 -13.30 -2.92 7.41
C VAL A 93 -14.15 -1.91 8.16
N PRO A 94 -14.89 -2.32 9.22
CA PRO A 94 -15.76 -1.42 9.96
C PRO A 94 -15.04 -0.22 10.56
N ALA A 95 -15.77 0.87 10.82
CA ALA A 95 -15.20 2.10 11.35
C ALA A 95 -14.54 1.91 12.72
N ASP A 96 -15.10 1.04 13.55
CA ASP A 96 -14.62 0.75 14.92
C ASP A 96 -13.53 -0.33 14.97
N ALA A 97 -13.18 -0.92 13.83
CA ALA A 97 -12.13 -1.93 13.78
C ALA A 97 -10.76 -1.31 14.03
N ASN A 98 -9.90 -2.05 14.69
CA ASN A 98 -8.51 -1.67 14.96
C ASN A 98 -7.58 -2.82 14.63
N GLY A 99 -6.34 -2.50 14.32
CA GLY A 99 -5.29 -3.48 14.15
C GLY A 99 -4.83 -3.66 12.72
N LEU A 100 -4.05 -4.70 12.50
CA LEU A 100 -3.43 -4.98 11.22
C LEU A 100 -4.37 -5.80 10.32
N TYR A 101 -4.61 -5.29 9.13
CA TYR A 101 -5.38 -5.96 8.10
C TYR A 101 -4.46 -6.33 6.96
N GLN A 102 -4.31 -7.62 6.72
CA GLN A 102 -3.48 -8.13 5.63
C GLN A 102 -4.32 -8.21 4.37
N VAL A 103 -3.99 -7.37 3.42
CA VAL A 103 -4.57 -7.43 2.08
C VAL A 103 -3.50 -8.00 1.17
N ARG A 104 -3.64 -9.28 0.83
CA ARG A 104 -2.66 -9.96 -0.02
C ARG A 104 -2.83 -9.50 -1.47
N MET A 105 -2.27 -8.36 -1.77
CA MET A 105 -2.19 -7.87 -3.14
C MET A 105 -0.73 -7.77 -3.54
N ALA A 106 -0.36 -8.50 -4.59
CA ALA A 106 0.94 -8.34 -5.19
C ALA A 106 0.96 -6.97 -5.89
N MET A 107 1.83 -6.07 -5.41
CA MET A 107 2.07 -4.79 -6.10
C MET A 107 3.12 -4.95 -7.18
N ASN A 108 4.15 -5.72 -6.87
CA ASN A 108 5.16 -6.22 -7.80
C ASN A 108 5.32 -7.71 -7.52
N ASP A 109 5.97 -8.44 -8.42
CA ASP A 109 6.25 -9.86 -8.20
C ASP A 109 7.02 -10.03 -6.87
N GLY A 110 6.38 -10.68 -5.91
CA GLY A 110 6.98 -10.96 -4.62
C GLY A 110 6.80 -9.92 -3.53
N LEU A 111 6.13 -8.80 -3.79
CA LEU A 111 5.87 -7.77 -2.79
C LEU A 111 4.37 -7.69 -2.48
N PHE A 112 4.05 -7.83 -1.19
CA PHE A 112 2.69 -7.68 -0.67
C PHE A 112 2.64 -6.52 0.32
N TYR A 113 1.45 -6.09 0.68
CA TYR A 113 1.29 -5.06 1.68
C TYR A 113 0.18 -5.42 2.67
N ALA A 114 0.25 -4.81 3.84
CA ALA A 114 -0.79 -4.82 4.84
C ALA A 114 -0.98 -3.39 5.35
N PHE A 115 -2.11 -3.10 5.96
CA PHE A 115 -2.32 -1.80 6.56
C PHE A 115 -2.77 -1.93 8.01
N ASN A 116 -2.41 -0.93 8.80
CA ASN A 116 -2.81 -0.81 10.20
C ASN A 116 -3.82 0.33 10.33
N LYS A 117 -4.98 -0.02 10.81
CA LYS A 117 -6.06 0.93 11.05
C LYS A 117 -6.08 1.39 12.50
#